data_bcaf809dcaf50d41d91b31402c5b569f
#
_entry.id   bcaf809dcaf50d41d91b31402c5b569f
#
_cell.length_a   1.000
_cell.length_b   1.000
_cell.length_c   1.000
_cell.angle_alpha   90.00
_cell.angle_beta   90.00
_cell.angle_gamma   90.00
#
_symmetry.space_group_name_H-M   'P 1'
#
loop_
_entity.id
_entity.type
_entity.pdbx_description
1 polymer ?
#
loop_
_entity_poly.entity_id
_entity_poly.type
_entity_poly.pdbx_seq_one_letter_code
_entity_poly.pdbx_strand_id
1 'polypeptide(L)'
;MLARRLAALLFLLAFALLASQLPAATPATTPPAVQAVEAIGITVGDMDRAVDFYSRVLFFETVSDVEIAGDEAERLQGVFGLRMRVVRMRLGDELIELTEYLTPRGRPVPPDSRSNDRWFQHIAIIVSDMDQAYLWLRRHKVRHLSPGPQRLPDWNPNAGGIQAFYFADPDGHPLEILQFPPDKGDSRWQQPGDRVFLGIDHTAIVVGDTGASLGFYRDALGMKVVGESENWGPEQERLNNVFGARLRITTLRAEAGPAIELLEYLTPRDGRPAPADVRANDLVHWQTLLTVREAPAAARAFMGSRFTFVSPGVVTVADARLGFREGFLIRDPDGHGLQLRAR
;
A
#
# COMPACT_ATOMS: atom_id res chain seq x y z
N MET A 1 36.51 -29.78 61.77
CA MET A 1 36.31 -30.17 60.37
C MET A 1 34.82 -30.22 59.94
N LEU A 2 33.88 -30.42 60.84
CA LEU A 2 32.42 -30.50 60.53
C LEU A 2 31.78 -29.14 60.14
N ALA A 3 32.19 -28.05 60.77
CA ALA A 3 31.57 -26.73 60.51
C ALA A 3 31.88 -26.15 59.11
N ARG A 4 33.00 -26.53 58.46
CA ARG A 4 33.33 -26.07 57.11
C ARG A 4 32.57 -26.82 56.01
N ARG A 5 32.09 -28.04 56.28
CA ARG A 5 31.29 -28.83 55.30
C ARG A 5 29.82 -28.41 55.28
N LEU A 6 29.26 -27.89 56.41
CA LEU A 6 27.89 -27.36 56.44
C LEU A 6 27.75 -26.03 55.69
N ALA A 7 28.76 -25.15 55.78
CA ALA A 7 28.74 -23.90 55.07
C ALA A 7 28.80 -24.03 53.55
N ALA A 8 29.54 -25.04 53.05
CA ALA A 8 29.62 -25.33 51.60
C ALA A 8 28.32 -25.93 51.06
N LEU A 9 27.58 -26.71 51.82
CA LEU A 9 26.30 -27.29 51.40
C LEU A 9 25.18 -26.25 51.38
N LEU A 10 25.16 -25.31 52.29
CA LEU A 10 24.19 -24.20 52.30
C LEU A 10 24.42 -23.19 51.15
N PHE A 11 25.69 -22.97 50.75
CA PHE A 11 26.00 -22.12 49.60
C PHE A 11 25.59 -22.77 48.24
N LEU A 12 25.70 -24.07 48.10
CA LEU A 12 25.27 -24.81 46.92
C LEU A 12 23.73 -24.89 46.80
N LEU A 13 23.00 -24.95 47.90
CA LEU A 13 21.53 -24.92 47.91
C LEU A 13 20.99 -23.54 47.62
N ALA A 14 21.65 -22.44 48.02
CA ALA A 14 21.26 -21.09 47.71
C ALA A 14 21.47 -20.73 46.20
N PHE A 15 22.49 -21.30 45.55
CA PHE A 15 22.74 -21.12 44.14
C PHE A 15 21.78 -21.92 43.24
N ALA A 16 21.28 -23.06 43.71
CA ALA A 16 20.30 -23.87 42.98
C ALA A 16 18.89 -23.30 42.99
N LEU A 17 18.55 -22.41 43.96
CA LEU A 17 17.24 -21.73 44.05
C LEU A 17 17.18 -20.42 43.27
N LEU A 18 18.32 -19.86 42.83
CA LEU A 18 18.34 -18.64 41.97
C LEU A 18 18.36 -18.96 40.46
N ALA A 19 18.47 -20.22 40.07
CA ALA A 19 18.56 -20.61 38.64
C ALA A 19 17.24 -20.94 37.97
N SER A 20 16.08 -20.66 38.58
CA SER A 20 14.77 -21.11 38.07
C SER A 20 13.75 -19.99 37.81
N GLN A 21 14.20 -18.76 37.57
CA GLN A 21 13.34 -17.75 36.97
C GLN A 21 13.91 -17.31 35.62
N LEU A 22 13.95 -18.22 34.66
CA LEU A 22 13.91 -17.81 33.26
C LEU A 22 12.59 -17.08 33.06
N PRO A 23 12.59 -15.81 32.55
CA PRO A 23 11.34 -15.16 32.20
C PRO A 23 10.61 -16.09 31.22
N ALA A 24 9.36 -16.39 31.54
CA ALA A 24 8.50 -17.14 30.64
C ALA A 24 8.57 -16.45 29.27
N ALA A 25 8.96 -17.21 28.25
CA ALA A 25 8.96 -16.70 26.88
C ALA A 25 7.57 -16.14 26.63
N THR A 26 7.49 -14.85 26.34
CA THR A 26 6.24 -14.20 25.93
C THR A 26 5.70 -15.04 24.78
N PRO A 27 4.45 -15.54 24.84
CA PRO A 27 3.92 -16.35 23.76
C PRO A 27 4.08 -15.54 22.47
N ALA A 28 4.71 -16.14 21.47
CA ALA A 28 4.82 -15.53 20.14
C ALA A 28 3.41 -15.20 19.69
N THR A 29 3.06 -13.92 19.68
CA THR A 29 1.77 -13.48 19.17
C THR A 29 1.76 -13.82 17.69
N THR A 30 0.85 -14.71 17.30
CA THR A 30 0.61 -14.98 15.87
C THR A 30 0.38 -13.63 15.19
N PRO A 31 1.09 -13.33 14.10
CA PRO A 31 0.89 -12.06 13.40
C PRO A 31 -0.59 -11.86 13.09
N PRO A 32 -1.13 -10.64 13.18
CA PRO A 32 -2.49 -10.36 12.77
C PRO A 32 -2.56 -10.60 11.27
N ALA A 33 -3.13 -11.73 10.84
CA ALA A 33 -3.30 -12.00 9.43
C ALA A 33 -4.26 -10.95 8.84
N VAL A 34 -3.76 -10.15 7.90
CA VAL A 34 -4.58 -9.27 7.08
C VAL A 34 -5.50 -10.17 6.23
N GLN A 35 -6.80 -9.96 6.37
CA GLN A 35 -7.80 -10.73 5.63
C GLN A 35 -7.94 -10.24 4.19
N ALA A 36 -7.93 -8.92 3.99
CA ALA A 36 -8.08 -8.35 2.65
C ALA A 36 -7.36 -7.00 2.50
N VAL A 37 -6.94 -6.72 1.28
CA VAL A 37 -6.75 -5.36 0.80
C VAL A 37 -8.13 -4.88 0.34
N GLU A 38 -8.81 -4.08 1.19
CA GLU A 38 -10.20 -3.69 0.96
C GLU A 38 -10.33 -2.62 -0.12
N ALA A 39 -9.45 -1.64 -0.12
CA ALA A 39 -9.42 -0.56 -1.10
C ALA A 39 -8.05 0.14 -1.08
N ILE A 40 -7.80 0.95 -2.09
CA ILE A 40 -6.65 1.84 -2.14
C ILE A 40 -7.13 3.28 -1.94
N GLY A 41 -6.68 3.92 -0.86
CA GLY A 41 -7.01 5.30 -0.51
C GLY A 41 -6.08 6.29 -1.20
N ILE A 42 -6.63 7.36 -1.74
CA ILE A 42 -5.92 8.42 -2.46
C ILE A 42 -6.38 9.77 -1.91
N THR A 43 -5.47 10.60 -1.44
CA THR A 43 -5.79 11.96 -1.00
C THR A 43 -5.82 12.89 -2.21
N VAL A 44 -6.98 13.50 -2.50
CA VAL A 44 -7.21 14.34 -3.69
C VAL A 44 -7.40 15.81 -3.30
N GLY A 45 -7.06 16.72 -4.23
CA GLY A 45 -7.14 18.15 -4.00
C GLY A 45 -8.52 18.77 -4.29
N ASP A 46 -9.33 18.09 -5.10
CA ASP A 46 -10.68 18.51 -5.51
C ASP A 46 -11.48 17.25 -5.85
N MET A 47 -12.47 16.95 -5.01
CA MET A 47 -13.24 15.70 -5.12
C MET A 47 -14.10 15.65 -6.38
N ASP A 48 -14.72 16.76 -6.78
CA ASP A 48 -15.59 16.76 -7.95
C ASP A 48 -14.79 16.52 -9.23
N ARG A 49 -13.61 17.12 -9.33
CA ARG A 49 -12.67 16.89 -10.42
C ARG A 49 -12.13 15.44 -10.42
N ALA A 50 -11.81 14.91 -9.26
CA ALA A 50 -11.34 13.53 -9.13
C ALA A 50 -12.44 12.54 -9.52
N VAL A 51 -13.65 12.68 -8.98
CA VAL A 51 -14.80 11.81 -9.31
C VAL A 51 -15.12 11.88 -10.80
N ASP A 52 -15.11 13.09 -11.42
CA ASP A 52 -15.31 13.22 -12.88
C ASP A 52 -14.24 12.45 -13.67
N PHE A 53 -12.99 12.57 -13.29
CA PHE A 53 -11.89 11.85 -13.93
C PHE A 53 -12.02 10.32 -13.77
N TYR A 54 -12.14 9.83 -12.54
CA TYR A 54 -12.21 8.39 -12.29
C TYR A 54 -13.47 7.75 -12.89
N SER A 55 -14.60 8.47 -12.94
CA SER A 55 -15.82 7.93 -13.54
C SER A 55 -15.84 8.01 -15.08
N ARG A 56 -15.50 9.16 -15.67
CA ARG A 56 -15.59 9.33 -17.13
C ARG A 56 -14.42 8.78 -17.91
N VAL A 57 -13.22 8.85 -17.33
CA VAL A 57 -12.00 8.43 -18.02
C VAL A 57 -11.67 6.97 -17.73
N LEU A 58 -11.87 6.54 -16.48
CA LEU A 58 -11.47 5.20 -16.01
C LEU A 58 -12.65 4.28 -15.71
N PHE A 59 -13.90 4.77 -15.87
CA PHE A 59 -15.15 4.00 -15.71
C PHE A 59 -15.41 3.46 -14.30
N PHE A 60 -14.84 4.10 -13.27
CA PHE A 60 -15.21 3.78 -11.89
C PHE A 60 -16.63 4.24 -11.58
N GLU A 61 -17.38 3.44 -10.82
CA GLU A 61 -18.71 3.76 -10.33
C GLU A 61 -18.65 4.25 -8.89
N THR A 62 -19.35 5.35 -8.57
CA THR A 62 -19.45 5.84 -7.19
C THR A 62 -20.31 4.89 -6.35
N VAL A 63 -19.76 4.44 -5.22
CA VAL A 63 -20.44 3.54 -4.26
C VAL A 63 -20.98 4.31 -3.06
N SER A 64 -20.22 5.27 -2.54
CA SER A 64 -20.63 6.14 -1.43
C SER A 64 -19.92 7.48 -1.51
N ASP A 65 -20.56 8.50 -0.91
CA ASP A 65 -20.07 9.88 -0.82
C ASP A 65 -20.51 10.46 0.52
N VAL A 66 -19.54 10.75 1.41
CA VAL A 66 -19.83 11.18 2.77
C VAL A 66 -18.86 12.28 3.22
N GLU A 67 -19.37 13.27 3.97
CA GLU A 67 -18.54 14.21 4.72
C GLU A 67 -18.36 13.71 6.16
N ILE A 68 -17.13 13.79 6.67
CA ILE A 68 -16.70 13.37 7.98
C ILE A 68 -15.92 14.48 8.66
N ALA A 69 -16.17 14.67 9.96
CA ALA A 69 -15.44 15.58 10.83
C ALA A 69 -15.49 15.08 12.28
N GLY A 70 -14.71 15.68 13.15
CA GLY A 70 -14.71 15.42 14.59
C GLY A 70 -13.53 14.60 15.08
N ASP A 71 -13.43 14.50 16.41
CA ASP A 71 -12.26 13.99 17.12
C ASP A 71 -11.83 12.57 16.73
N GLU A 72 -12.77 11.70 16.38
CA GLU A 72 -12.47 10.33 15.94
C GLU A 72 -11.71 10.32 14.63
N ALA A 73 -12.18 11.10 13.65
CA ALA A 73 -11.54 11.24 12.36
C ALA A 73 -10.17 11.93 12.48
N GLU A 74 -10.07 12.98 13.32
CA GLU A 74 -8.81 13.66 13.60
C GLU A 74 -7.77 12.70 14.19
N ARG A 75 -8.16 11.89 15.18
CA ARG A 75 -7.27 10.90 15.78
C ARG A 75 -6.90 9.80 14.80
N LEU A 76 -7.87 9.34 13.99
CA LEU A 76 -7.61 8.29 13.01
C LEU A 76 -6.58 8.72 11.97
N GLN A 77 -6.73 9.93 11.42
CA GLN A 77 -5.88 10.45 10.35
C GLN A 77 -4.65 11.22 10.86
N GLY A 78 -4.57 11.52 12.17
CA GLY A 78 -3.50 12.34 12.73
C GLY A 78 -3.51 13.79 12.23
N VAL A 79 -4.68 14.32 11.87
CA VAL A 79 -4.86 15.69 11.32
C VAL A 79 -5.86 16.44 12.19
N PHE A 80 -5.39 17.45 12.91
CA PHE A 80 -6.22 18.24 13.82
C PHE A 80 -7.14 19.21 13.05
N GLY A 81 -8.38 19.35 13.51
CA GLY A 81 -9.39 20.26 12.94
C GLY A 81 -9.88 19.82 11.54
N LEU A 82 -9.77 18.52 11.23
CA LEU A 82 -10.15 18.05 9.90
C LEU A 82 -11.68 18.07 9.67
N ARG A 83 -12.04 18.43 8.44
CA ARG A 83 -13.27 18.07 7.77
C ARG A 83 -12.88 17.51 6.41
N MET A 84 -13.32 16.31 6.11
CA MET A 84 -12.97 15.61 4.86
C MET A 84 -14.21 15.07 4.17
N ARG A 85 -14.19 15.01 2.84
CA ARG A 85 -15.14 14.28 2.01
C ARG A 85 -14.48 12.99 1.56
N VAL A 86 -15.18 11.88 1.71
CA VAL A 86 -14.69 10.54 1.37
C VAL A 86 -15.64 9.95 0.35
N VAL A 87 -15.12 9.61 -0.83
CA VAL A 87 -15.88 8.98 -1.91
C VAL A 87 -15.26 7.63 -2.22
N ARG A 88 -16.05 6.57 -2.09
CA ARG A 88 -15.65 5.22 -2.52
C ARG A 88 -16.12 4.98 -3.93
N MET A 89 -15.22 4.49 -4.77
CA MET A 89 -15.51 4.17 -6.16
C MET A 89 -15.06 2.76 -6.50
N ARG A 90 -15.76 2.10 -7.42
CA ARG A 90 -15.54 0.70 -7.79
C ARG A 90 -15.26 0.57 -9.27
N LEU A 91 -14.25 -0.27 -9.60
CA LEU A 91 -14.02 -0.78 -10.95
C LEU A 91 -13.89 -2.29 -10.90
N GLY A 92 -14.79 -3.01 -11.56
CA GLY A 92 -14.90 -4.46 -11.38
C GLY A 92 -15.28 -4.82 -9.94
N ASP A 93 -14.43 -5.61 -9.28
CA ASP A 93 -14.62 -6.01 -7.90
C ASP A 93 -13.81 -5.14 -6.91
N GLU A 94 -12.89 -4.31 -7.40
CA GLU A 94 -11.96 -3.54 -6.58
C GLU A 94 -12.47 -2.12 -6.30
N LEU A 95 -12.03 -1.61 -5.14
CA LEU A 95 -12.41 -0.29 -4.63
C LEU A 95 -11.20 0.63 -4.54
N ILE A 96 -11.44 1.91 -4.85
CA ILE A 96 -10.62 3.01 -4.38
C ILE A 96 -11.42 3.87 -3.41
N GLU A 97 -10.72 4.57 -2.51
CA GLU A 97 -11.31 5.53 -1.57
C GLU A 97 -10.63 6.88 -1.75
N LEU A 98 -11.32 7.81 -2.44
CA LEU A 98 -10.83 9.17 -2.61
C LEU A 98 -11.14 9.97 -1.35
N THR A 99 -10.16 10.73 -0.84
CA THR A 99 -10.32 11.58 0.33
C THR A 99 -9.89 13.01 0.01
N GLU A 100 -10.81 13.97 0.07
CA GLU A 100 -10.49 15.40 0.03
C GLU A 100 -10.54 15.97 1.44
N TYR A 101 -9.43 16.54 1.91
CA TYR A 101 -9.42 17.34 3.14
C TYR A 101 -9.92 18.75 2.82
N LEU A 102 -11.18 19.02 3.15
CA LEU A 102 -11.79 20.34 2.98
C LEU A 102 -11.08 21.36 3.89
N THR A 103 -10.68 20.91 5.10
CA THR A 103 -9.83 21.65 6.03
C THR A 103 -9.12 20.68 6.99
N PRO A 104 -7.84 20.92 7.37
CA PRO A 104 -6.90 21.77 6.65
C PRO A 104 -6.49 21.11 5.33
N ARG A 105 -6.31 21.88 4.28
CA ARG A 105 -5.76 21.39 3.01
C ARG A 105 -4.30 21.05 3.18
N GLY A 106 -3.84 19.99 2.49
CA GLY A 106 -2.45 19.57 2.48
C GLY A 106 -1.64 20.14 1.34
N ARG A 107 -0.39 19.73 1.27
CA ARG A 107 0.58 20.11 0.24
C ARG A 107 0.31 19.37 -1.08
N PRO A 108 0.56 19.98 -2.24
CA PRO A 108 0.45 19.30 -3.53
C PRO A 108 1.54 18.24 -3.70
N VAL A 109 1.34 17.35 -4.67
CA VAL A 109 2.40 16.45 -5.14
C VAL A 109 3.58 17.28 -5.65
N PRO A 110 4.83 17.02 -5.22
CA PRO A 110 5.98 17.73 -5.74
C PRO A 110 6.07 17.59 -7.27
N PRO A 111 6.20 18.71 -8.02
CA PRO A 111 6.14 18.68 -9.49
C PRO A 111 7.34 17.94 -10.12
N ASP A 112 8.42 17.77 -9.38
CA ASP A 112 9.63 17.06 -9.75
C ASP A 112 9.66 15.60 -9.24
N SER A 113 8.51 15.05 -8.81
CA SER A 113 8.41 13.65 -8.39
C SER A 113 8.80 12.70 -9.53
N ARG A 114 9.57 11.67 -9.18
CA ARG A 114 10.05 10.63 -10.09
C ARG A 114 9.51 9.27 -9.68
N SER A 115 9.44 8.35 -10.63
CA SER A 115 8.91 7.00 -10.36
C SER A 115 9.80 6.16 -9.43
N ASN A 116 11.02 6.58 -9.13
CA ASN A 116 11.92 5.94 -8.18
C ASN A 116 11.97 6.63 -6.81
N ASP A 117 11.23 7.72 -6.59
CA ASP A 117 11.10 8.33 -5.27
C ASP A 117 10.29 7.41 -4.34
N ARG A 118 10.64 7.33 -3.05
CA ARG A 118 10.04 6.37 -2.11
C ARG A 118 8.60 6.71 -1.69
N TRP A 119 8.07 7.84 -2.08
CA TRP A 119 6.64 8.14 -1.94
C TRP A 119 5.83 7.76 -3.19
N PHE A 120 6.50 7.21 -4.23
CA PHE A 120 5.80 6.76 -5.43
C PHE A 120 4.91 5.57 -5.09
N GLN A 121 3.64 5.72 -5.40
CA GLN A 121 2.66 4.66 -5.34
C GLN A 121 1.73 4.78 -6.54
N HIS A 122 1.30 3.66 -7.10
CA HIS A 122 0.29 3.62 -8.15
C HIS A 122 -0.70 2.47 -7.94
N ILE A 123 -1.82 2.51 -8.67
CA ILE A 123 -2.69 1.37 -8.90
C ILE A 123 -2.53 0.89 -10.34
N ALA A 124 -2.47 -0.41 -10.54
CA ALA A 124 -2.43 -1.05 -11.86
C ALA A 124 -3.84 -1.46 -12.28
N ILE A 125 -4.39 -0.73 -13.24
CA ILE A 125 -5.72 -0.94 -13.80
C ILE A 125 -5.57 -1.88 -14.99
N ILE A 126 -6.21 -3.04 -14.91
CA ILE A 126 -6.16 -4.02 -16.00
C ILE A 126 -7.03 -3.58 -17.15
N VAL A 127 -6.46 -3.70 -18.35
CA VAL A 127 -7.18 -3.44 -19.60
C VAL A 127 -7.19 -4.67 -20.49
N SER A 128 -8.29 -4.84 -21.24
CA SER A 128 -8.44 -5.95 -22.19
C SER A 128 -7.67 -5.71 -23.49
N ASP A 129 -7.45 -4.45 -23.83
CA ASP A 129 -6.76 -4.03 -25.05
C ASP A 129 -5.97 -2.75 -24.76
N MET A 130 -4.63 -2.88 -24.78
CA MET A 130 -3.72 -1.78 -24.47
C MET A 130 -3.83 -0.64 -25.47
N ASP A 131 -3.97 -0.94 -26.76
CA ASP A 131 -4.03 0.07 -27.80
C ASP A 131 -5.32 0.89 -27.69
N GLN A 132 -6.47 0.23 -27.49
CA GLN A 132 -7.75 0.92 -27.27
C GLN A 132 -7.71 1.80 -26.01
N ALA A 133 -7.24 1.25 -24.89
CA ALA A 133 -7.13 1.99 -23.64
C ALA A 133 -6.19 3.20 -23.76
N TYR A 134 -5.03 3.00 -24.38
CA TYR A 134 -4.07 4.09 -24.59
C TYR A 134 -4.61 5.20 -25.49
N LEU A 135 -5.27 4.84 -26.63
CA LEU A 135 -5.91 5.82 -27.50
C LEU A 135 -7.04 6.57 -26.79
N TRP A 136 -7.79 5.90 -25.93
CA TRP A 136 -8.83 6.50 -25.11
C TRP A 136 -8.24 7.52 -24.14
N LEU A 137 -7.20 7.16 -23.37
CA LEU A 137 -6.49 8.05 -22.44
C LEU A 137 -5.90 9.26 -23.15
N ARG A 138 -5.32 9.08 -24.34
CA ARG A 138 -4.83 10.20 -25.18
C ARG A 138 -5.94 11.17 -25.59
N ARG A 139 -7.12 10.69 -25.97
CA ARG A 139 -8.29 11.53 -26.31
C ARG A 139 -8.72 12.37 -25.10
N HIS A 140 -8.57 11.84 -23.89
CA HIS A 140 -8.86 12.55 -22.64
C HIS A 140 -7.67 13.39 -22.14
N LYS A 141 -6.57 13.46 -22.91
CA LYS A 141 -5.39 14.31 -22.64
C LYS A 141 -4.78 14.07 -21.25
N VAL A 142 -4.74 12.81 -20.80
CA VAL A 142 -4.06 12.47 -19.55
C VAL A 142 -2.59 12.85 -19.61
N ARG A 143 -2.00 13.22 -18.49
CA ARG A 143 -0.57 13.48 -18.40
C ARG A 143 0.21 12.18 -18.45
N HIS A 144 1.06 12.02 -19.46
CA HIS A 144 1.93 10.87 -19.59
C HIS A 144 3.07 10.92 -18.56
N LEU A 145 3.36 9.78 -17.93
CA LEU A 145 4.56 9.53 -17.13
C LEU A 145 5.53 8.63 -17.90
N SER A 146 5.03 7.64 -18.63
CA SER A 146 5.78 6.92 -19.66
C SER A 146 5.65 7.64 -21.01
N PRO A 147 6.63 7.55 -21.92
CA PRO A 147 6.53 8.12 -23.27
C PRO A 147 5.42 7.43 -24.11
N GLY A 148 5.02 6.22 -23.77
CA GLY A 148 4.00 5.41 -24.40
C GLY A 148 3.96 4.01 -23.80
N PRO A 149 3.01 3.14 -24.21
CA PRO A 149 2.97 1.77 -23.75
C PRO A 149 4.27 1.02 -24.03
N GLN A 150 4.70 0.23 -23.06
CA GLN A 150 5.87 -0.64 -23.17
C GLN A 150 5.43 -2.09 -23.06
N ARG A 151 5.98 -2.97 -23.91
CA ARG A 151 5.83 -4.41 -23.80
C ARG A 151 7.11 -4.98 -23.22
N LEU A 152 7.01 -5.59 -22.05
CA LEU A 152 8.16 -6.17 -21.35
C LEU A 152 8.73 -7.34 -22.16
N PRO A 153 10.06 -7.48 -22.20
CA PRO A 153 10.74 -8.40 -23.10
C PRO A 153 10.54 -9.86 -22.72
N ASP A 154 10.43 -10.73 -23.71
CA ASP A 154 10.12 -12.16 -23.55
C ASP A 154 11.22 -12.95 -22.82
N TRP A 155 12.42 -12.42 -22.72
CA TRP A 155 13.48 -13.04 -21.91
C TRP A 155 13.18 -13.03 -20.40
N ASN A 156 12.26 -12.16 -19.94
CA ASN A 156 11.85 -12.14 -18.53
C ASN A 156 10.72 -13.21 -18.33
N PRO A 157 10.98 -14.31 -17.63
CA PRO A 157 10.01 -15.40 -17.54
C PRO A 157 8.74 -14.99 -16.79
N ASN A 158 8.84 -14.05 -15.84
CA ASN A 158 7.74 -13.65 -14.98
C ASN A 158 6.95 -12.46 -15.53
N ALA A 159 7.63 -11.50 -16.18
CA ALA A 159 7.00 -10.28 -16.70
C ALA A 159 6.93 -10.18 -18.23
N GLY A 160 7.60 -11.08 -18.96
CA GLY A 160 7.62 -11.03 -20.43
C GLY A 160 6.25 -11.04 -21.05
N GLY A 161 6.05 -10.20 -22.07
CA GLY A 161 4.78 -10.04 -22.78
C GLY A 161 3.76 -9.11 -22.10
N ILE A 162 3.91 -8.78 -20.83
CA ILE A 162 3.06 -7.78 -20.15
C ILE A 162 3.24 -6.44 -20.85
N GLN A 163 2.14 -5.76 -21.13
CA GLN A 163 2.14 -4.39 -21.62
C GLN A 163 1.70 -3.45 -20.51
N ALA A 164 2.37 -2.30 -20.40
CA ALA A 164 2.12 -1.34 -19.33
C ALA A 164 2.35 0.10 -19.79
N PHE A 165 1.62 1.04 -19.18
CA PHE A 165 1.75 2.46 -19.46
C PHE A 165 1.42 3.27 -18.22
N TYR A 166 2.34 4.15 -17.79
CA TYR A 166 2.13 5.07 -16.68
C TYR A 166 1.61 6.43 -17.14
N PHE A 167 0.63 6.93 -16.44
CA PHE A 167 0.04 8.25 -16.63
C PHE A 167 -0.33 8.83 -15.26
N ALA A 168 -0.81 10.07 -15.21
CA ALA A 168 -1.22 10.71 -13.97
C ALA A 168 -2.68 11.14 -14.00
N ASP A 169 -3.29 11.10 -12.82
CA ASP A 169 -4.58 11.73 -12.56
C ASP A 169 -4.47 13.28 -12.53
N PRO A 170 -5.60 14.04 -12.35
CA PRO A 170 -5.56 15.48 -12.32
C PRO A 170 -4.71 16.11 -11.20
N ASP A 171 -4.49 15.41 -10.09
CA ASP A 171 -3.66 15.87 -8.97
C ASP A 171 -2.19 15.45 -9.10
N GLY A 172 -1.90 14.58 -10.05
CA GLY A 172 -0.55 14.11 -10.34
C GLY A 172 -0.21 12.75 -9.75
N HIS A 173 -1.19 12.02 -9.23
CA HIS A 173 -0.98 10.66 -8.75
C HIS A 173 -0.67 9.73 -9.91
N PRO A 174 0.38 8.90 -9.80
CA PRO A 174 0.69 7.91 -10.82
C PRO A 174 -0.38 6.83 -10.89
N LEU A 175 -0.77 6.50 -12.12
CA LEU A 175 -1.67 5.40 -12.45
C LEU A 175 -1.04 4.56 -13.53
N GLU A 176 -1.35 3.28 -13.56
CA GLU A 176 -0.92 2.35 -14.59
C GLU A 176 -2.13 1.73 -15.29
N ILE A 177 -2.07 1.61 -16.63
CA ILE A 177 -2.84 0.59 -17.33
C ILE A 177 -1.92 -0.57 -17.67
N LEU A 178 -2.42 -1.80 -17.46
CA LEU A 178 -1.66 -3.02 -17.62
C LEU A 178 -2.49 -4.06 -18.37
N GLN A 179 -1.89 -4.72 -19.37
CA GLN A 179 -2.48 -5.86 -20.07
C GLN A 179 -1.59 -7.08 -19.90
N PHE A 180 -2.17 -8.17 -19.39
CA PHE A 180 -1.51 -9.46 -19.31
C PHE A 180 -1.59 -10.22 -20.64
N PRO A 181 -0.53 -10.93 -21.05
CA PRO A 181 -0.63 -11.91 -22.11
C PRO A 181 -1.52 -13.11 -21.66
N PRO A 182 -1.99 -13.97 -22.57
CA PRO A 182 -2.94 -15.04 -22.25
C PRO A 182 -2.49 -16.04 -21.18
N ASP A 183 -1.19 -16.17 -20.96
CA ASP A 183 -0.58 -17.14 -20.03
C ASP A 183 -0.21 -16.52 -18.67
N LYS A 184 -0.53 -15.25 -18.42
CA LYS A 184 -0.17 -14.53 -17.17
C LYS A 184 -1.36 -13.79 -16.56
N GLY A 185 -1.18 -13.40 -15.29
CA GLY A 185 -2.21 -12.72 -14.51
C GLY A 185 -3.30 -13.67 -14.00
N ASP A 186 -4.31 -13.11 -13.36
CA ASP A 186 -5.49 -13.86 -12.94
C ASP A 186 -6.34 -14.24 -14.15
N SER A 187 -6.89 -15.46 -14.17
CA SER A 187 -7.73 -15.97 -15.26
C SER A 187 -8.97 -15.09 -15.54
N ARG A 188 -9.46 -14.37 -14.54
CA ARG A 188 -10.57 -13.41 -14.70
C ARG A 188 -10.25 -12.27 -15.68
N TRP A 189 -8.98 -11.90 -15.80
CA TRP A 189 -8.54 -10.87 -16.73
C TRP A 189 -8.56 -11.32 -18.20
N GLN A 190 -8.62 -12.63 -18.43
CA GLN A 190 -8.70 -13.23 -19.77
C GLN A 190 -10.13 -13.33 -20.30
N GLN A 191 -11.12 -12.88 -19.53
CA GLN A 191 -12.56 -12.91 -19.86
C GLN A 191 -13.21 -11.52 -19.75
N PRO A 192 -12.78 -10.53 -20.56
CA PRO A 192 -13.15 -9.12 -20.36
C PRO A 192 -14.62 -8.82 -20.73
N GLY A 193 -15.30 -9.68 -21.50
CA GLY A 193 -16.55 -9.30 -22.16
C GLY A 193 -16.33 -8.11 -23.09
N ASP A 194 -17.23 -7.13 -23.06
CA ASP A 194 -17.14 -5.91 -23.88
C ASP A 194 -16.40 -4.74 -23.18
N ARG A 195 -15.80 -4.98 -21.99
CA ARG A 195 -15.14 -3.92 -21.20
C ARG A 195 -13.68 -3.76 -21.60
N VAL A 196 -13.23 -2.53 -21.69
CA VAL A 196 -11.82 -2.19 -21.88
C VAL A 196 -11.10 -2.09 -20.54
N PHE A 197 -11.67 -1.40 -19.54
CA PHE A 197 -11.13 -1.29 -18.19
C PHE A 197 -11.83 -2.32 -17.29
N LEU A 198 -11.07 -3.20 -16.63
CA LEU A 198 -11.62 -4.38 -16.00
C LEU A 198 -11.66 -4.32 -14.46
N GLY A 199 -10.60 -3.83 -13.84
CA GLY A 199 -10.43 -3.80 -12.39
C GLY A 199 -9.00 -3.42 -12.01
N ILE A 200 -8.64 -3.58 -10.72
CA ILE A 200 -7.30 -3.30 -10.20
C ILE A 200 -6.63 -4.61 -9.82
N ASP A 201 -5.47 -4.92 -10.42
CA ASP A 201 -4.70 -6.11 -10.03
C ASP A 201 -3.88 -5.87 -8.76
N HIS A 202 -3.22 -4.72 -8.68
CA HIS A 202 -2.36 -4.39 -7.55
C HIS A 202 -2.24 -2.89 -7.29
N THR A 203 -1.74 -2.54 -6.11
CA THR A 203 -1.06 -1.27 -5.87
C THR A 203 0.42 -1.55 -5.74
N ALA A 204 1.27 -0.69 -6.31
CA ALA A 204 2.71 -0.83 -6.20
C ALA A 204 3.32 0.37 -5.48
N ILE A 205 4.29 0.10 -4.63
CA ILE A 205 5.00 1.09 -3.80
C ILE A 205 6.50 0.95 -3.97
N VAL A 206 7.20 2.09 -4.03
CA VAL A 206 8.67 2.08 -4.09
C VAL A 206 9.25 1.92 -2.69
N VAL A 207 10.11 0.92 -2.53
CA VAL A 207 10.75 0.59 -1.25
C VAL A 207 12.28 0.73 -1.34
N GLY A 208 12.89 1.08 -0.22
CA GLY A 208 14.34 1.21 -0.13
C GLY A 208 15.08 -0.12 -0.02
N ASP A 209 14.43 -1.13 0.57
CA ASP A 209 14.96 -2.47 0.80
C ASP A 209 13.81 -3.48 0.90
N THR A 210 13.76 -4.43 -0.03
CA THR A 210 12.74 -5.47 -0.08
C THR A 210 12.74 -6.33 1.18
N GLY A 211 13.90 -6.65 1.75
CA GLY A 211 14.00 -7.47 2.96
C GLY A 211 13.38 -6.80 4.18
N ALA A 212 13.63 -5.49 4.37
CA ALA A 212 13.00 -4.71 5.43
C ALA A 212 11.48 -4.64 5.24
N SER A 213 11.01 -4.42 4.01
CA SER A 213 9.58 -4.38 3.68
C SER A 213 8.91 -5.75 3.86
N LEU A 214 9.58 -6.87 3.53
CA LEU A 214 9.08 -8.21 3.80
C LEU A 214 8.92 -8.48 5.30
N GLY A 215 9.81 -7.96 6.14
CA GLY A 215 9.66 -7.99 7.60
C GLY A 215 8.36 -7.32 8.08
N PHE A 216 7.87 -6.32 7.34
CA PHE A 216 6.61 -5.65 7.60
C PHE A 216 5.43 -6.38 6.95
N TYR A 217 5.39 -6.49 5.63
CA TYR A 217 4.22 -6.99 4.90
C TYR A 217 4.01 -8.50 5.07
N ARG A 218 5.08 -9.30 5.01
CA ARG A 218 5.00 -10.75 5.15
C ARG A 218 4.97 -11.17 6.62
N ASP A 219 5.95 -10.71 7.42
CA ASP A 219 6.17 -11.28 8.75
C ASP A 219 5.26 -10.63 9.81
N ALA A 220 5.00 -9.31 9.73
CA ALA A 220 4.15 -8.61 10.69
C ALA A 220 2.68 -8.54 10.26
N LEU A 221 2.36 -8.39 8.96
CA LEU A 221 0.99 -8.36 8.44
C LEU A 221 0.46 -9.73 7.99
N GLY A 222 1.32 -10.75 7.85
CA GLY A 222 0.93 -12.11 7.46
C GLY A 222 0.57 -12.27 5.98
N MET A 223 0.95 -11.32 5.12
CA MET A 223 0.72 -11.43 3.68
C MET A 223 1.64 -12.48 3.05
N LYS A 224 1.23 -13.06 1.94
CA LYS A 224 1.97 -14.11 1.24
C LYS A 224 2.67 -13.53 0.01
N VAL A 225 3.97 -13.82 -0.13
CA VAL A 225 4.69 -13.57 -1.39
C VAL A 225 4.17 -14.56 -2.44
N VAL A 226 3.70 -14.03 -3.57
CA VAL A 226 3.10 -14.81 -4.66
C VAL A 226 3.83 -14.65 -5.99
N GLY A 227 4.74 -13.68 -6.09
CA GLY A 227 5.52 -13.45 -7.30
C GLY A 227 6.77 -12.63 -7.04
N GLU A 228 7.80 -12.87 -7.83
CA GLU A 228 9.03 -12.09 -7.83
C GLU A 228 9.52 -11.96 -9.27
N SER A 229 10.03 -10.80 -9.62
CA SER A 229 10.70 -10.57 -10.90
C SER A 229 11.82 -9.56 -10.75
N GLU A 230 12.76 -9.59 -11.68
CA GLU A 230 13.75 -8.55 -11.84
C GLU A 230 13.62 -7.98 -13.26
N ASN A 231 13.21 -6.72 -13.33
CA ASN A 231 12.91 -6.04 -14.59
C ASN A 231 13.98 -5.00 -14.89
N TRP A 232 14.47 -4.98 -16.11
CA TRP A 232 15.50 -4.04 -16.58
C TRP A 232 15.49 -3.94 -18.11
N GLY A 233 16.24 -2.99 -18.65
CA GLY A 233 16.35 -2.76 -20.08
C GLY A 233 15.52 -1.57 -20.56
N PRO A 234 15.59 -1.24 -21.86
CA PRO A 234 15.00 -0.03 -22.44
C PRO A 234 13.47 0.07 -22.20
N GLU A 235 12.77 -1.04 -22.18
CA GLU A 235 11.32 -1.09 -21.95
C GLU A 235 11.01 -0.67 -20.52
N GLN A 236 11.76 -1.19 -19.55
CA GLN A 236 11.57 -0.84 -18.14
C GLN A 236 11.98 0.61 -17.86
N GLU A 237 13.10 1.08 -18.45
CA GLU A 237 13.52 2.48 -18.35
C GLU A 237 12.45 3.44 -18.87
N ARG A 238 11.86 3.14 -20.02
CA ARG A 238 10.80 3.94 -20.63
C ARG A 238 9.49 3.85 -19.85
N LEU A 239 9.14 2.67 -19.33
CA LEU A 239 7.93 2.52 -18.51
C LEU A 239 8.00 3.43 -17.29
N ASN A 240 9.09 3.36 -16.54
CA ASN A 240 9.27 4.17 -15.33
C ASN A 240 9.72 5.61 -15.61
N ASN A 241 10.17 5.91 -16.85
CA ASN A 241 10.85 7.17 -17.21
C ASN A 241 12.03 7.45 -16.28
N VAL A 242 12.80 6.41 -15.98
CA VAL A 242 14.02 6.45 -15.15
C VAL A 242 15.14 5.74 -15.88
N PHE A 243 16.14 6.50 -16.29
CA PHE A 243 17.28 5.96 -17.04
C PHE A 243 18.09 4.96 -16.23
N GLY A 244 18.44 3.81 -16.81
CA GLY A 244 19.17 2.73 -16.15
C GLY A 244 18.33 1.96 -15.13
N ALA A 245 16.99 2.06 -15.17
CA ALA A 245 16.11 1.40 -14.23
C ALA A 245 16.28 -0.12 -14.26
N ARG A 246 16.63 -0.68 -13.10
CA ARG A 246 16.63 -2.11 -12.81
C ARG A 246 15.91 -2.31 -11.48
N LEU A 247 14.80 -3.00 -11.51
CA LEU A 247 13.92 -3.17 -10.36
C LEU A 247 13.85 -4.63 -9.93
N ARG A 248 13.90 -4.85 -8.61
CA ARG A 248 13.33 -6.05 -8.01
C ARG A 248 11.88 -5.75 -7.69
N ILE A 249 10.97 -6.61 -8.16
CA ILE A 249 9.54 -6.52 -7.92
C ILE A 249 9.14 -7.75 -7.11
N THR A 250 8.47 -7.52 -5.98
CA THR A 250 7.95 -8.60 -5.12
C THR A 250 6.48 -8.38 -4.86
N THR A 251 5.65 -9.31 -5.30
CA THR A 251 4.20 -9.24 -5.20
C THR A 251 3.71 -9.99 -3.97
N LEU A 252 2.93 -9.31 -3.14
CA LEU A 252 2.29 -9.91 -1.95
C LEU A 252 0.77 -9.86 -2.08
N ARG A 253 0.09 -10.90 -1.54
CA ARG A 253 -1.37 -10.95 -1.46
C ARG A 253 -1.83 -11.26 -0.04
N ALA A 254 -2.95 -10.64 0.36
CA ALA A 254 -3.79 -11.08 1.47
C ALA A 254 -4.70 -12.23 1.01
N GLU A 255 -5.69 -12.61 1.83
CA GLU A 255 -6.67 -13.65 1.43
C GLU A 255 -7.60 -13.15 0.31
N ALA A 256 -7.83 -11.83 0.24
CA ALA A 256 -8.69 -11.22 -0.78
C ALA A 256 -8.21 -9.81 -1.17
N GLY A 257 -8.73 -9.29 -2.29
CA GLY A 257 -8.45 -7.96 -2.82
C GLY A 257 -7.21 -7.88 -3.71
N PRO A 258 -6.84 -6.68 -4.16
CA PRO A 258 -5.68 -6.45 -5.01
C PRO A 258 -4.36 -6.81 -4.29
N ALA A 259 -3.33 -7.08 -5.07
CA ALA A 259 -1.99 -7.30 -4.54
C ALA A 259 -1.33 -6.00 -4.08
N ILE A 260 -0.25 -6.14 -3.29
CA ILE A 260 0.72 -5.07 -3.04
C ILE A 260 2.04 -5.48 -3.68
N GLU A 261 2.58 -4.64 -4.55
CA GLU A 261 3.89 -4.85 -5.16
C GLU A 261 4.94 -3.93 -4.54
N LEU A 262 6.06 -4.51 -4.13
CA LEU A 262 7.24 -3.79 -3.67
C LEU A 262 8.17 -3.56 -4.85
N LEU A 263 8.49 -2.31 -5.15
CA LEU A 263 9.38 -1.90 -6.23
C LEU A 263 10.71 -1.42 -5.63
N GLU A 264 11.72 -2.28 -5.56
CA GLU A 264 13.06 -1.86 -5.15
C GLU A 264 13.89 -1.53 -6.39
N TYR A 265 14.29 -0.26 -6.54
CA TYR A 265 15.23 0.13 -7.56
C TYR A 265 16.65 -0.29 -7.17
N LEU A 266 17.14 -1.36 -7.81
CA LEU A 266 18.51 -1.82 -7.67
C LEU A 266 19.49 -0.81 -8.29
N THR A 267 19.04 -0.12 -9.36
CA THR A 267 19.69 1.00 -10.02
C THR A 267 18.65 1.85 -10.77
N PRO A 268 18.78 3.19 -10.80
CA PRO A 268 19.59 3.99 -9.89
C PRO A 268 19.01 3.97 -8.46
N ARG A 269 19.88 4.10 -7.45
CA ARG A 269 19.48 4.15 -6.03
C ARG A 269 19.35 5.59 -5.51
N ASP A 270 19.08 6.55 -6.38
CA ASP A 270 19.00 7.97 -6.09
C ASP A 270 17.56 8.45 -5.80
N GLY A 271 16.61 7.53 -5.68
CA GLY A 271 15.23 7.83 -5.27
C GLY A 271 15.20 8.48 -3.89
N ARG A 272 14.51 9.61 -3.79
CA ARG A 272 14.42 10.40 -2.55
C ARG A 272 13.56 9.66 -1.51
N PRO A 273 13.93 9.71 -0.21
CA PRO A 273 13.07 9.18 0.86
C PRO A 273 11.79 10.01 0.96
N ALA A 274 10.71 9.40 1.43
CA ALA A 274 9.50 10.14 1.76
C ALA A 274 9.82 11.25 2.78
N PRO A 275 9.29 12.48 2.61
CA PRO A 275 9.49 13.53 3.59
C PRO A 275 8.95 13.09 4.95
N ALA A 276 9.75 13.27 6.01
CA ALA A 276 9.40 12.81 7.37
C ALA A 276 8.15 13.52 7.95
N ASP A 277 7.79 14.67 7.40
CA ASP A 277 6.66 15.49 7.81
C ASP A 277 5.40 15.34 6.93
N VAL A 278 5.35 14.30 6.07
CA VAL A 278 4.15 13.99 5.28
C VAL A 278 2.98 13.71 6.23
N ARG A 279 1.84 14.33 5.94
CA ARG A 279 0.59 14.15 6.67
C ARG A 279 -0.45 13.47 5.79
N ALA A 280 -1.49 12.92 6.41
CA ALA A 280 -2.56 12.25 5.67
C ALA A 280 -3.35 13.19 4.73
N ASN A 281 -3.33 14.50 4.99
CA ASN A 281 -3.96 15.49 4.11
C ASN A 281 -3.05 15.99 2.96
N ASP A 282 -1.77 15.61 2.90
CA ASP A 282 -0.92 15.94 1.75
C ASP A 282 -1.30 15.09 0.53
N LEU A 283 -1.26 15.66 -0.68
CA LEU A 283 -1.68 14.95 -1.89
C LEU A 283 -0.73 13.79 -2.27
N VAL A 284 0.47 13.73 -1.73
CA VAL A 284 1.36 12.56 -1.87
C VAL A 284 0.93 11.38 -1.01
N HIS A 285 -0.03 11.58 -0.10
CA HIS A 285 -0.46 10.53 0.80
C HIS A 285 -1.43 9.58 0.12
N TRP A 286 -1.01 8.34 0.07
CA TRP A 286 -1.84 7.18 -0.21
C TRP A 286 -2.00 6.37 1.07
N GLN A 287 -3.08 5.61 1.17
CA GLN A 287 -3.23 4.63 2.25
C GLN A 287 -3.86 3.34 1.73
N THR A 288 -3.16 2.24 1.90
CA THR A 288 -3.75 0.93 1.61
C THR A 288 -4.66 0.53 2.76
N LEU A 289 -5.93 0.25 2.47
CA LEU A 289 -6.94 -0.09 3.46
C LEU A 289 -6.98 -1.59 3.65
N LEU A 290 -6.63 -2.04 4.86
CA LEU A 290 -6.47 -3.44 5.20
C LEU A 290 -7.56 -3.87 6.19
N THR A 291 -8.27 -4.94 5.88
CA THR A 291 -9.21 -5.54 6.82
C THR A 291 -8.48 -6.52 7.74
N VAL A 292 -8.67 -6.36 9.04
CA VAL A 292 -8.19 -7.26 10.09
C VAL A 292 -9.38 -7.77 10.92
N ARG A 293 -9.23 -8.93 11.57
CA ARG A 293 -10.30 -9.48 12.41
C ARG A 293 -10.56 -8.60 13.64
N GLU A 294 -9.51 -8.16 14.31
CA GLU A 294 -9.55 -7.37 15.52
C GLU A 294 -8.48 -6.28 15.52
N ALA A 295 -8.86 -5.02 15.44
CA ALA A 295 -7.94 -3.89 15.39
C ALA A 295 -7.06 -3.78 16.67
N PRO A 296 -7.57 -4.01 17.91
CA PRO A 296 -6.73 -3.99 19.11
C PRO A 296 -5.64 -5.08 19.12
N ALA A 297 -5.92 -6.27 18.61
CA ALA A 297 -4.93 -7.34 18.53
C ALA A 297 -3.84 -7.00 17.50
N ALA A 298 -4.25 -6.46 16.34
CA ALA A 298 -3.34 -5.99 15.31
C ALA A 298 -2.44 -4.85 15.83
N ALA A 299 -3.02 -3.85 16.49
CA ALA A 299 -2.24 -2.74 17.06
C ALA A 299 -1.19 -3.20 18.10
N ARG A 300 -1.56 -4.16 18.98
CA ARG A 300 -0.60 -4.72 19.95
C ARG A 300 0.58 -5.42 19.28
N ALA A 301 0.38 -6.08 18.16
CA ALA A 301 1.47 -6.75 17.43
C ALA A 301 2.49 -5.74 16.86
N PHE A 302 2.07 -4.50 16.61
CA PHE A 302 2.94 -3.43 16.12
C PHE A 302 3.56 -2.58 17.25
N MET A 303 3.04 -2.65 18.49
CA MET A 303 3.59 -1.89 19.62
C MET A 303 5.02 -2.33 19.94
N GLY A 304 5.93 -1.37 20.08
CA GLY A 304 7.36 -1.64 20.31
C GLY A 304 8.15 -2.09 19.08
N SER A 305 7.52 -2.15 17.92
CA SER A 305 8.17 -2.40 16.63
C SER A 305 8.77 -1.11 16.05
N ARG A 306 9.49 -1.24 14.92
CA ARG A 306 10.08 -0.11 14.18
C ARG A 306 9.06 0.67 13.34
N PHE A 307 7.76 0.40 13.48
CA PHE A 307 6.72 0.98 12.65
C PHE A 307 6.16 2.25 13.29
N THR A 308 5.80 3.20 12.45
CA THR A 308 5.32 4.51 12.91
C THR A 308 3.80 4.54 12.95
N PHE A 309 3.22 4.71 14.15
CA PHE A 309 1.81 5.01 14.29
C PHE A 309 1.54 6.47 13.91
N VAL A 310 0.55 6.70 13.05
CA VAL A 310 -0.02 8.03 12.77
C VAL A 310 -1.18 8.28 13.72
N SER A 311 -2.09 7.31 13.88
CA SER A 311 -3.10 7.33 14.94
C SER A 311 -2.45 7.11 16.31
N PRO A 312 -2.98 7.69 17.42
CA PRO A 312 -2.45 7.48 18.77
C PRO A 312 -2.63 6.02 19.26
N GLY A 313 -3.33 5.20 18.52
CA GLY A 313 -3.67 3.82 18.80
C GLY A 313 -4.92 3.44 18.01
N VAL A 314 -5.64 2.42 18.46
CA VAL A 314 -6.93 2.07 17.88
C VAL A 314 -7.95 3.16 18.18
N VAL A 315 -8.64 3.61 17.15
CA VAL A 315 -9.72 4.59 17.21
C VAL A 315 -11.04 3.88 16.92
N THR A 316 -12.01 4.04 17.82
CA THR A 316 -13.40 3.64 17.57
C THR A 316 -14.06 4.70 16.70
N VAL A 317 -14.77 4.28 15.67
CA VAL A 317 -15.45 5.13 14.70
C VAL A 317 -16.95 4.92 14.82
N ALA A 318 -17.67 5.95 15.28
CA ALA A 318 -19.10 5.88 15.46
C ALA A 318 -19.87 6.03 14.13
N ASP A 319 -19.28 6.70 13.14
CA ASP A 319 -19.94 6.91 11.85
C ASP A 319 -19.95 5.64 10.99
N ALA A 320 -21.07 4.92 11.04
CA ALA A 320 -21.25 3.68 10.30
C ALA A 320 -21.14 3.83 8.76
N ARG A 321 -21.24 5.05 8.22
CA ARG A 321 -21.11 5.32 6.78
C ARG A 321 -19.70 5.04 6.25
N LEU A 322 -18.69 5.03 7.13
CA LEU A 322 -17.31 4.64 6.79
C LEU A 322 -17.12 3.13 6.61
N GLY A 323 -18.08 2.30 7.04
CA GLY A 323 -18.10 0.85 6.81
C GLY A 323 -17.19 0.03 7.74
N PHE A 324 -16.63 0.63 8.79
CA PHE A 324 -15.85 -0.05 9.83
C PHE A 324 -16.09 0.60 11.20
N ARG A 325 -15.77 -0.12 12.29
CA ARG A 325 -16.01 0.35 13.67
C ARG A 325 -14.74 0.73 14.41
N GLU A 326 -13.64 0.09 14.09
CA GLU A 326 -12.35 0.34 14.73
C GLU A 326 -11.25 0.36 13.68
N GLY A 327 -10.28 1.22 13.87
CA GLY A 327 -9.13 1.27 12.97
C GLY A 327 -7.99 2.12 13.49
N PHE A 328 -6.87 2.04 12.81
CA PHE A 328 -5.70 2.87 13.06
C PHE A 328 -4.86 3.00 11.77
N LEU A 329 -4.14 4.09 11.67
CA LEU A 329 -3.24 4.41 10.56
C LEU A 329 -1.79 4.28 11.01
N ILE A 330 -1.02 3.52 10.26
CA ILE A 330 0.44 3.33 10.44
C ILE A 330 1.19 3.64 9.15
N ARG A 331 2.50 3.71 9.26
CA ARG A 331 3.40 3.79 8.12
C ARG A 331 4.33 2.59 8.09
N ASP A 332 4.61 2.12 6.89
CA ASP A 332 5.63 1.12 6.62
C ASP A 332 7.06 1.71 6.80
N PRO A 333 8.13 0.92 6.64
CA PRO A 333 9.51 1.40 6.78
C PRO A 333 9.90 2.55 5.85
N ASP A 334 9.25 2.71 4.70
CA ASP A 334 9.52 3.76 3.71
C ASP A 334 8.55 4.95 3.80
N GLY A 335 7.51 4.86 4.65
CA GLY A 335 6.57 5.94 4.92
C GLY A 335 5.21 5.83 4.24
N HIS A 336 4.93 4.72 3.54
CA HIS A 336 3.61 4.47 2.94
C HIS A 336 2.55 4.25 4.02
N GLY A 337 1.38 4.85 3.81
CA GLY A 337 0.26 4.74 4.75
C GLY A 337 -0.48 3.41 4.62
N LEU A 338 -0.79 2.80 5.76
CA LEU A 338 -1.69 1.65 5.84
C LEU A 338 -2.71 1.88 6.93
N GLN A 339 -3.98 1.82 6.57
CA GLN A 339 -5.06 1.89 7.54
C GLN A 339 -5.64 0.50 7.78
N LEU A 340 -5.46 0.00 9.00
CA LEU A 340 -6.02 -1.28 9.42
C LEU A 340 -7.41 -1.04 10.03
N ARG A 341 -8.41 -1.78 9.52
CA ARG A 341 -9.83 -1.62 9.86
C ARG A 341 -10.44 -2.92 10.34
N ALA A 342 -11.22 -2.88 11.41
CA ALA A 342 -12.12 -3.97 11.85
C ALA A 342 -13.59 -3.53 11.73
N ARG A 343 -14.45 -4.46 11.26
CA ARG A 343 -15.90 -4.22 11.05
C ARG A 343 -16.73 -4.50 12.28
#